data_cf485198998aac63d6bf064e34181317
#
_entry.id   cf485198998aac63d6bf064e34181317
#
_cell.length_a   1.000
_cell.length_b   1.000
_cell.length_c   1.000
_cell.angle_alpha   90.00
_cell.angle_beta   90.00
_cell.angle_gamma   90.00
#
_symmetry.space_group_name_H-M   'P 1'
#
loop_
_entity.id
_entity.type
_entity.pdbx_description
1 polymer ?
#
loop_
_entity_poly.entity_id
_entity_poly.type
_entity_poly.pdbx_seq_one_letter_code
_entity_poly.pdbx_strand_id
1 'polypeptide(L)'
;EHGLQSEPQPVMLYHTGPFFRHDNPQRGRYREFRQFDLEIIGTAKSIADAMIIRLCLIILKEAGLTNLKTELNSIGDRDCRPIFRRELLNYYKKHARQLCADCRERLKSNPLRLLDCKQAKCQELKLAAPNPISFLCVPCKQHFKEVLEFLEAMEISYTINNNLVRGLDYYSRTVFEISEVDESAAGAAPLALGGGGRYDYLARALGVKKGVPAVGGALGLDRILQSPKFNRLTPRLLKKPRVFFIQLSLEAKMNSLKVIEILRQARMPVAHSLSKDSLSAQLAIAEKMKIPYAMILGQKEVIDGTVIVRDMNSRSQNIVKLDDLAGHLKELK
;
A
#
# COMPACT_ATOMS: atom_id res chain seq x y z
N GLU A 1 -12.89 17.19 10.14
CA GLU A 1 -13.87 17.42 11.23
C GLU A 1 -13.24 17.20 12.62
N HIS A 2 -12.29 16.27 12.77
CA HIS A 2 -11.68 15.91 14.04
C HIS A 2 -10.28 16.54 14.27
N GLY A 3 -9.90 17.58 13.51
CA GLY A 3 -8.64 18.29 13.71
C GLY A 3 -7.37 17.53 13.28
N LEU A 4 -7.47 16.34 12.70
CA LEU A 4 -6.32 15.54 12.28
C LEU A 4 -5.40 16.22 11.27
N GLN A 5 -5.88 17.24 10.57
CA GLN A 5 -5.07 18.05 9.66
C GLN A 5 -4.03 18.92 10.38
N SER A 6 -4.21 19.19 11.66
CA SER A 6 -3.24 19.92 12.50
C SER A 6 -2.15 19.02 13.09
N GLU A 7 -2.35 17.71 13.03
CA GLU A 7 -1.34 16.74 13.43
C GLU A 7 -0.18 16.65 12.40
N PRO A 8 0.98 16.12 12.80
CA PRO A 8 2.08 15.87 11.88
C PRO A 8 1.61 14.99 10.69
N GLN A 9 1.87 15.47 9.48
CA GLN A 9 1.47 14.78 8.25
C GLN A 9 2.59 13.88 7.70
N PRO A 10 2.24 12.72 7.10
CA PRO A 10 0.89 12.15 6.95
C PRO A 10 0.37 11.56 8.26
N VAL A 11 -0.94 11.52 8.42
CA VAL A 11 -1.60 10.78 9.50
C VAL A 11 -1.64 9.31 9.13
N MET A 12 -1.16 8.45 10.02
CA MET A 12 -1.19 7.00 9.86
C MET A 12 -2.15 6.40 10.89
N LEU A 13 -3.13 5.66 10.41
CA LEU A 13 -4.17 5.06 11.23
C LEU A 13 -4.28 3.57 10.95
N TYR A 14 -4.78 2.84 11.93
CA TYR A 14 -5.31 1.50 11.73
C TYR A 14 -6.68 1.37 12.36
N HIS A 15 -7.48 0.48 11.82
CA HIS A 15 -8.79 0.15 12.36
C HIS A 15 -8.97 -1.36 12.36
N THR A 16 -9.71 -1.90 13.32
CA THR A 16 -10.14 -3.28 13.30
C THR A 16 -11.57 -3.37 13.81
N GLY A 17 -12.41 -4.14 13.14
CA GLY A 17 -13.81 -4.27 13.53
C GLY A 17 -14.61 -5.09 12.54
N PRO A 18 -15.91 -5.27 12.83
CA PRO A 18 -16.87 -5.90 11.93
C PRO A 18 -17.28 -4.93 10.81
N PHE A 19 -17.45 -5.49 9.62
CA PHE A 19 -18.00 -4.82 8.45
C PHE A 19 -19.18 -5.64 7.91
N PHE A 20 -20.09 -4.96 7.21
CA PHE A 20 -21.30 -5.56 6.68
C PHE A 20 -21.41 -5.29 5.17
N ARG A 21 -21.92 -6.24 4.41
CA ARG A 21 -22.21 -6.11 2.98
C ARG A 21 -23.45 -6.89 2.58
N HIS A 22 -24.12 -6.42 1.55
CA HIS A 22 -25.34 -7.04 1.02
C HIS A 22 -25.08 -8.20 0.03
N ASP A 23 -23.84 -8.59 -0.18
CA ASP A 23 -23.49 -9.64 -1.15
C ASP A 23 -24.08 -11.02 -0.79
N ASN A 24 -24.28 -11.86 -1.81
CA ASN A 24 -24.62 -13.24 -1.57
C ASN A 24 -23.44 -13.98 -0.92
N PRO A 25 -23.70 -14.73 0.18
CA PRO A 25 -22.65 -15.50 0.85
C PRO A 25 -22.05 -16.56 -0.09
N GLN A 26 -20.73 -16.69 -0.03
CA GLN A 26 -19.98 -17.74 -0.72
C GLN A 26 -18.68 -18.02 0.04
N ARG A 27 -17.94 -19.06 -0.33
CA ARG A 27 -16.68 -19.41 0.33
C ARG A 27 -15.76 -18.20 0.47
N GLY A 28 -15.41 -17.87 1.73
CA GLY A 28 -14.55 -16.72 2.08
C GLY A 28 -15.20 -15.34 1.85
N ARG A 29 -16.52 -15.27 1.61
CA ARG A 29 -17.25 -14.02 1.41
C ARG A 29 -18.54 -14.02 2.25
N TYR A 30 -18.45 -13.41 3.43
CA TYR A 30 -19.53 -13.34 4.42
C TYR A 30 -20.26 -12.00 4.34
N ARG A 31 -21.49 -11.92 4.84
CA ARG A 31 -22.25 -10.67 4.98
C ARG A 31 -21.74 -9.83 6.15
N GLU A 32 -21.43 -10.45 7.27
CA GLU A 32 -20.63 -9.88 8.36
C GLU A 32 -19.24 -10.47 8.29
N PHE A 33 -18.21 -9.63 8.35
CA PHE A 33 -16.82 -10.04 8.29
C PHE A 33 -15.95 -9.04 9.04
N ARG A 34 -14.78 -9.47 9.49
CA ARG A 34 -13.83 -8.62 10.20
C ARG A 34 -12.63 -8.28 9.33
N GLN A 35 -12.22 -7.02 9.45
CA GLN A 35 -11.03 -6.52 8.76
C GLN A 35 -10.06 -5.89 9.74
N PHE A 36 -8.80 -5.84 9.31
CA PHE A 36 -7.77 -4.99 9.84
C PHE A 36 -7.34 -4.04 8.72
N ASP A 37 -7.59 -2.76 8.91
CA ASP A 37 -7.38 -1.72 7.92
C ASP A 37 -6.20 -0.85 8.31
N LEU A 38 -5.43 -0.44 7.31
CA LEU A 38 -4.28 0.46 7.41
C LEU A 38 -4.49 1.65 6.49
N GLU A 39 -4.30 2.87 6.99
CA GLU A 39 -4.54 4.09 6.24
C GLU A 39 -3.40 5.09 6.40
N ILE A 40 -2.93 5.67 5.30
CA ILE A 40 -2.00 6.79 5.25
C ILE A 40 -2.71 7.96 4.56
N ILE A 41 -2.99 9.01 5.31
CA ILE A 41 -3.81 10.16 4.89
C ILE A 41 -2.96 11.42 4.89
N GLY A 42 -3.09 12.25 3.85
CA GLY A 42 -2.41 13.56 3.75
C GLY A 42 -1.15 13.57 2.91
N THR A 43 -0.83 12.49 2.19
CA THR A 43 0.30 12.46 1.26
C THR A 43 -0.05 11.88 -0.11
N ALA A 44 0.39 12.55 -1.17
CA ALA A 44 0.29 12.06 -2.55
C ALA A 44 1.54 11.29 -3.01
N LYS A 45 2.54 11.11 -2.15
CA LYS A 45 3.81 10.45 -2.49
C LYS A 45 3.61 8.95 -2.70
N SER A 46 4.22 8.42 -3.75
CA SER A 46 4.19 7.01 -4.16
C SER A 46 4.75 6.03 -3.11
N ILE A 47 5.68 6.49 -2.28
CA ILE A 47 6.24 5.70 -1.17
C ILE A 47 5.15 5.25 -0.16
N ALA A 48 4.07 6.02 0.00
CA ALA A 48 2.98 5.65 0.89
C ALA A 48 2.24 4.40 0.38
N ASP A 49 2.07 4.28 -0.95
CA ASP A 49 1.45 3.10 -1.57
C ASP A 49 2.30 1.85 -1.33
N ALA A 50 3.61 1.95 -1.56
CA ALA A 50 4.55 0.86 -1.32
C ALA A 50 4.60 0.46 0.16
N MET A 51 4.53 1.43 1.09
CA MET A 51 4.49 1.17 2.53
C MET A 51 3.23 0.41 2.96
N ILE A 52 2.05 0.77 2.46
CA ILE A 52 0.81 0.04 2.75
C ILE A 52 0.91 -1.41 2.26
N ILE A 53 1.37 -1.64 1.03
CA ILE A 53 1.56 -2.98 0.48
C ILE A 53 2.52 -3.78 1.37
N ARG A 54 3.67 -3.18 1.72
CA ARG A 54 4.67 -3.81 2.60
C ARG A 54 4.10 -4.17 3.96
N LEU A 55 3.38 -3.26 4.62
CA LEU A 55 2.78 -3.51 5.93
C LEU A 55 1.79 -4.67 5.88
N CYS A 56 0.93 -4.72 4.86
CA CYS A 56 0.03 -5.84 4.64
C CYS A 56 0.81 -7.17 4.52
N LEU A 57 1.90 -7.20 3.74
CA LEU A 57 2.73 -8.40 3.56
C LEU A 57 3.45 -8.81 4.84
N ILE A 58 3.96 -7.85 5.64
CA ILE A 58 4.59 -8.13 6.93
C ILE A 58 3.59 -8.79 7.87
N ILE A 59 2.38 -8.23 8.00
CA ILE A 59 1.34 -8.77 8.88
C ILE A 59 0.98 -10.20 8.47
N LEU A 60 0.78 -10.45 7.18
CA LEU A 60 0.46 -11.78 6.65
C LEU A 60 1.59 -12.79 6.91
N LYS A 61 2.85 -12.39 6.66
CA LYS A 61 4.02 -13.23 6.90
C LYS A 61 4.20 -13.54 8.39
N GLU A 62 4.03 -12.57 9.27
CA GLU A 62 4.08 -12.79 10.72
C GLU A 62 2.92 -13.68 11.20
N ALA A 63 1.76 -13.65 10.54
CA ALA A 63 0.66 -14.57 10.77
C ALA A 63 0.90 -15.99 10.21
N GLY A 64 2.07 -16.27 9.60
CA GLY A 64 2.44 -17.59 9.08
C GLY A 64 2.13 -17.81 7.60
N LEU A 65 1.53 -16.85 6.91
CA LEU A 65 1.19 -16.97 5.50
C LEU A 65 2.37 -16.47 4.66
N THR A 66 3.15 -17.38 4.10
CA THR A 66 4.41 -17.07 3.39
C THR A 66 4.32 -17.17 1.88
N ASN A 67 3.43 -18.04 1.36
CA ASN A 67 3.24 -18.22 -0.08
C ASN A 67 2.19 -17.22 -0.61
N LEU A 68 2.62 -15.96 -0.77
CA LEU A 68 1.76 -14.85 -1.13
C LEU A 68 2.02 -14.38 -2.56
N LYS A 69 0.95 -14.12 -3.29
CA LYS A 69 0.95 -13.45 -4.59
C LYS A 69 0.45 -12.02 -4.41
N THR A 70 1.25 -11.04 -4.84
CA THR A 70 0.87 -9.62 -4.86
C THR A 70 0.58 -9.19 -6.29
N GLU A 71 -0.63 -8.75 -6.55
CA GLU A 71 -1.05 -8.22 -7.85
C GLU A 71 -1.25 -6.71 -7.75
N LEU A 72 -0.80 -5.99 -8.78
CA LEU A 72 -0.81 -4.53 -8.85
C LEU A 72 -1.42 -4.05 -10.16
N ASN A 73 -2.08 -2.91 -10.10
CA ASN A 73 -2.50 -2.16 -11.29
C ASN A 73 -2.52 -0.66 -11.00
N SER A 74 -2.62 0.15 -12.05
CA SER A 74 -2.98 1.56 -11.93
C SER A 74 -4.23 1.83 -12.78
N ILE A 75 -5.28 2.30 -12.10
CA ILE A 75 -6.55 2.64 -12.76
C ILE A 75 -6.65 4.12 -13.15
N GLY A 76 -5.53 4.85 -13.04
CA GLY A 76 -5.46 6.26 -13.35
C GLY A 76 -6.22 7.18 -12.38
N ASP A 77 -6.22 8.45 -12.68
CA ASP A 77 -6.91 9.49 -11.92
C ASP A 77 -8.08 10.09 -12.71
N ARG A 78 -8.61 11.24 -12.24
CA ARG A 78 -9.74 11.92 -12.88
C ARG A 78 -9.44 12.42 -14.30
N ASP A 79 -8.15 12.60 -14.64
CA ASP A 79 -7.76 13.19 -15.93
C ASP A 79 -7.61 12.09 -17.00
N CYS A 80 -7.05 10.95 -16.65
CA CYS A 80 -6.81 9.85 -17.61
C CYS A 80 -7.87 8.73 -17.58
N ARG A 81 -8.50 8.45 -16.44
CA ARG A 81 -9.52 7.39 -16.33
C ARG A 81 -10.75 7.57 -17.25
N PRO A 82 -11.29 8.79 -17.49
CA PRO A 82 -12.40 8.96 -18.43
C PRO A 82 -12.07 8.49 -19.83
N ILE A 83 -10.84 8.67 -20.30
CA ILE A 83 -10.38 8.24 -21.62
C ILE A 83 -10.39 6.71 -21.67
N PHE A 84 -9.76 6.06 -20.69
CA PHE A 84 -9.76 4.60 -20.56
C PHE A 84 -11.18 4.02 -20.48
N ARG A 85 -12.03 4.62 -19.65
CA ARG A 85 -13.44 4.18 -19.50
C ARG A 85 -14.19 4.26 -20.81
N ARG A 86 -13.99 5.30 -21.61
CA ARG A 86 -14.60 5.45 -22.94
C ARG A 86 -14.15 4.36 -23.89
N GLU A 87 -12.86 4.10 -23.98
CA GLU A 87 -12.31 3.06 -24.86
C GLU A 87 -12.77 1.66 -24.43
N LEU A 88 -12.78 1.38 -23.14
CA LEU A 88 -13.30 0.13 -22.58
C LEU A 88 -14.80 -0.04 -22.90
N LEU A 89 -15.60 1.02 -22.76
CA LEU A 89 -17.01 1.03 -23.10
C LEU A 89 -17.23 0.77 -24.59
N ASN A 90 -16.46 1.41 -25.47
CA ASN A 90 -16.52 1.23 -26.92
C ASN A 90 -16.20 -0.22 -27.30
N TYR A 91 -15.16 -0.78 -26.70
CA TYR A 91 -14.79 -2.18 -26.92
C TYR A 91 -15.93 -3.13 -26.53
N TYR A 92 -16.45 -3.05 -25.29
CA TYR A 92 -17.47 -3.98 -24.82
C TYR A 92 -18.84 -3.76 -25.46
N LYS A 93 -19.18 -2.56 -25.96
CA LYS A 93 -20.39 -2.34 -26.76
C LYS A 93 -20.40 -3.18 -28.02
N LYS A 94 -19.25 -3.31 -28.72
CA LYS A 94 -19.11 -4.16 -29.92
C LYS A 94 -19.34 -5.64 -29.61
N HIS A 95 -19.03 -6.06 -28.37
CA HIS A 95 -19.13 -7.45 -27.91
C HIS A 95 -20.33 -7.69 -26.97
N ALA A 96 -21.30 -6.78 -26.88
CA ALA A 96 -22.37 -6.80 -25.88
C ALA A 96 -23.19 -8.10 -25.88
N ARG A 97 -23.39 -8.73 -27.05
CA ARG A 97 -24.13 -10.00 -27.20
C ARG A 97 -23.40 -11.19 -26.56
N GLN A 98 -22.08 -11.12 -26.45
CA GLN A 98 -21.22 -12.19 -25.89
C GLN A 98 -21.10 -12.08 -24.36
N LEU A 99 -21.49 -10.95 -23.77
CA LEU A 99 -21.43 -10.72 -22.32
C LEU A 99 -22.47 -11.54 -21.55
N CYS A 100 -22.15 -11.91 -20.31
CA CYS A 100 -23.13 -12.46 -19.37
C CYS A 100 -24.17 -11.39 -18.96
N ALA A 101 -25.29 -11.83 -18.38
CA ALA A 101 -26.38 -10.92 -17.97
C ALA A 101 -25.88 -9.79 -17.05
N ASP A 102 -25.11 -10.13 -16.02
CA ASP A 102 -24.55 -9.16 -15.07
C ASP A 102 -23.61 -8.17 -15.77
N CYS A 103 -22.78 -8.62 -16.71
CA CYS A 103 -21.87 -7.73 -17.44
C CYS A 103 -22.61 -6.80 -18.39
N ARG A 104 -23.74 -7.19 -18.94
CA ARG A 104 -24.59 -6.28 -19.73
C ARG A 104 -25.16 -5.14 -18.88
N GLU A 105 -25.53 -5.41 -17.62
CA GLU A 105 -25.97 -4.37 -16.70
C GLU A 105 -24.79 -3.50 -16.20
N ARG A 106 -23.65 -4.12 -15.90
CA ARG A 106 -22.41 -3.40 -15.55
C ARG A 106 -21.92 -2.49 -16.67
N LEU A 107 -22.12 -2.87 -17.92
CA LEU A 107 -21.76 -2.05 -19.08
C LEU A 107 -22.50 -0.70 -19.08
N LYS A 108 -23.74 -0.66 -18.57
CA LYS A 108 -24.55 0.57 -18.45
C LYS A 108 -24.13 1.40 -17.24
N SER A 109 -23.84 0.78 -16.11
CA SER A 109 -23.57 1.45 -14.83
C SER A 109 -22.09 1.71 -14.59
N ASN A 110 -21.27 0.67 -14.60
CA ASN A 110 -19.82 0.73 -14.31
C ASN A 110 -19.02 -0.22 -15.17
N PRO A 111 -18.54 0.21 -16.36
CA PRO A 111 -17.79 -0.64 -17.30
C PRO A 111 -16.50 -1.22 -16.71
N LEU A 112 -15.84 -0.56 -15.75
CA LEU A 112 -14.62 -1.07 -15.12
C LEU A 112 -14.86 -2.41 -14.43
N ARG A 113 -16.06 -2.66 -13.89
CA ARG A 113 -16.41 -3.92 -13.23
C ARG A 113 -16.55 -5.12 -14.19
N LEU A 114 -16.51 -4.91 -15.51
CA LEU A 114 -16.45 -5.99 -16.47
C LEU A 114 -15.10 -6.73 -16.40
N LEU A 115 -14.03 -6.01 -16.06
CA LEU A 115 -12.70 -6.58 -15.87
C LEU A 115 -12.62 -7.57 -14.70
N ASP A 116 -13.53 -7.48 -13.72
CA ASP A 116 -13.62 -8.41 -12.57
C ASP A 116 -14.58 -9.58 -12.81
N CYS A 117 -15.15 -9.74 -14.01
CA CYS A 117 -16.07 -10.84 -14.28
C CYS A 117 -15.33 -12.19 -14.33
N LYS A 118 -15.89 -13.21 -13.66
CA LYS A 118 -15.31 -14.57 -13.59
C LYS A 118 -15.96 -15.57 -14.56
N GLN A 119 -16.99 -15.17 -15.29
CA GLN A 119 -17.67 -16.04 -16.29
C GLN A 119 -16.74 -16.33 -17.47
N ALA A 120 -16.59 -17.61 -17.87
CA ALA A 120 -15.66 -18.05 -18.91
C ALA A 120 -15.78 -17.23 -20.20
N LYS A 121 -16.99 -17.06 -20.72
CA LYS A 121 -17.24 -16.26 -21.94
C LYS A 121 -16.82 -14.78 -21.83
N CYS A 122 -16.81 -14.22 -20.62
CA CYS A 122 -16.33 -12.86 -20.41
C CYS A 122 -14.81 -12.81 -20.19
N GLN A 123 -14.20 -13.90 -19.74
CA GLN A 123 -12.75 -14.01 -19.58
C GLN A 123 -12.03 -13.94 -20.93
N GLU A 124 -12.56 -14.61 -21.97
CA GLU A 124 -12.01 -14.56 -23.32
C GLU A 124 -11.98 -13.12 -23.86
N LEU A 125 -13.06 -12.38 -23.65
CA LEU A 125 -13.14 -10.97 -24.06
C LEU A 125 -12.14 -10.06 -23.33
N LYS A 126 -11.78 -10.39 -22.09
CA LYS A 126 -10.82 -9.60 -21.30
C LYS A 126 -9.40 -9.64 -21.88
N LEU A 127 -9.02 -10.70 -22.56
CA LEU A 127 -7.68 -10.83 -23.15
C LEU A 127 -7.38 -9.76 -24.20
N ALA A 128 -8.41 -9.33 -24.96
CA ALA A 128 -8.29 -8.29 -25.98
C ALA A 128 -8.84 -6.93 -25.54
N ALA A 129 -9.24 -6.79 -24.27
CA ALA A 129 -9.77 -5.54 -23.76
C ALA A 129 -8.67 -4.48 -23.62
N PRO A 130 -8.99 -3.18 -23.76
CA PRO A 130 -8.04 -2.11 -23.52
C PRO A 130 -7.38 -2.22 -22.14
N ASN A 131 -6.05 -2.01 -22.09
CA ASN A 131 -5.26 -2.04 -20.88
C ASN A 131 -5.25 -0.65 -20.20
N PRO A 132 -5.63 -0.50 -18.93
CA PRO A 132 -5.66 0.79 -18.26
C PRO A 132 -4.30 1.51 -18.25
N ILE A 133 -3.19 0.78 -18.12
CA ILE A 133 -1.83 1.35 -18.05
C ILE A 133 -1.49 2.12 -19.33
N SER A 134 -2.01 1.70 -20.50
CA SER A 134 -1.75 2.36 -21.78
C SER A 134 -2.37 3.77 -21.88
N PHE A 135 -3.36 4.07 -21.05
CA PHE A 135 -4.09 5.34 -21.04
C PHE A 135 -3.69 6.28 -19.89
N LEU A 136 -2.71 5.89 -19.07
CA LEU A 136 -2.25 6.72 -17.97
C LEU A 136 -1.62 8.03 -18.49
N CYS A 137 -1.96 9.14 -17.86
CA CYS A 137 -1.26 10.41 -18.04
C CYS A 137 0.16 10.34 -17.47
N VAL A 138 1.01 11.28 -17.85
CA VAL A 138 2.42 11.31 -17.42
C VAL A 138 2.55 11.25 -15.89
N PRO A 139 1.81 12.04 -15.08
CA PRO A 139 1.90 11.95 -13.63
C PRO A 139 1.51 10.58 -13.06
N CYS A 140 0.47 9.93 -13.64
CA CYS A 140 0.05 8.61 -13.18
C CYS A 140 1.04 7.52 -13.56
N LYS A 141 1.67 7.59 -14.75
CA LYS A 141 2.75 6.69 -15.16
C LYS A 141 3.94 6.81 -14.23
N GLN A 142 4.38 8.05 -13.95
CA GLN A 142 5.50 8.31 -13.06
C GLN A 142 5.22 7.79 -11.65
N HIS A 143 4.05 8.09 -11.08
CA HIS A 143 3.65 7.61 -9.77
C HIS A 143 3.68 6.08 -9.69
N PHE A 144 3.11 5.40 -10.69
CA PHE A 144 3.07 3.94 -10.71
C PHE A 144 4.48 3.34 -10.86
N LYS A 145 5.32 3.91 -11.73
CA LYS A 145 6.72 3.53 -11.88
C LYS A 145 7.47 3.62 -10.53
N GLU A 146 7.34 4.74 -9.81
CA GLU A 146 7.97 4.91 -8.50
C GLU A 146 7.48 3.87 -7.47
N VAL A 147 6.17 3.51 -7.47
CA VAL A 147 5.67 2.45 -6.60
C VAL A 147 6.37 1.12 -6.88
N LEU A 148 6.54 0.77 -8.17
CA LEU A 148 7.24 -0.46 -8.56
C LEU A 148 8.71 -0.43 -8.13
N GLU A 149 9.41 0.68 -8.36
CA GLU A 149 10.81 0.88 -7.94
C GLU A 149 10.98 0.74 -6.41
N PHE A 150 10.04 1.27 -5.61
CA PHE A 150 10.05 1.08 -4.16
C PHE A 150 9.84 -0.39 -3.76
N LEU A 151 8.94 -1.11 -4.43
CA LEU A 151 8.72 -2.54 -4.15
C LEU A 151 9.94 -3.37 -4.53
N GLU A 152 10.58 -3.09 -5.66
CA GLU A 152 11.82 -3.73 -6.09
C GLU A 152 12.96 -3.46 -5.11
N ALA A 153 13.13 -2.21 -4.65
CA ALA A 153 14.11 -1.87 -3.63
C ALA A 153 13.91 -2.62 -2.29
N MET A 154 12.67 -3.02 -1.99
CA MET A 154 12.33 -3.84 -0.82
C MET A 154 12.34 -5.35 -1.10
N GLU A 155 12.72 -5.77 -2.30
CA GLU A 155 12.71 -7.17 -2.74
C GLU A 155 11.32 -7.84 -2.64
N ILE A 156 10.26 -7.04 -2.85
CA ILE A 156 8.88 -7.52 -2.86
C ILE A 156 8.51 -7.95 -4.28
N SER A 157 8.25 -9.24 -4.46
CA SER A 157 7.76 -9.81 -5.71
C SER A 157 6.32 -9.39 -5.97
N TYR A 158 6.03 -9.00 -7.21
CA TYR A 158 4.69 -8.62 -7.64
C TYR A 158 4.42 -9.03 -9.09
N THR A 159 3.16 -9.00 -9.48
CA THR A 159 2.73 -9.16 -10.87
C THR A 159 1.81 -8.01 -11.25
N ILE A 160 1.96 -7.47 -12.47
CA ILE A 160 1.03 -6.48 -13.01
C ILE A 160 -0.18 -7.22 -13.56
N ASN A 161 -1.36 -6.93 -13.01
CA ASN A 161 -2.63 -7.48 -13.46
C ASN A 161 -3.52 -6.38 -14.06
N ASN A 162 -3.52 -6.26 -15.37
CA ASN A 162 -4.29 -5.23 -16.09
C ASN A 162 -5.81 -5.32 -15.88
N ASN A 163 -6.30 -6.46 -15.39
CA ASN A 163 -7.70 -6.67 -15.08
C ASN A 163 -8.04 -6.39 -13.60
N LEU A 164 -7.03 -6.10 -12.77
CA LEU A 164 -7.25 -5.80 -11.38
C LEU A 164 -7.95 -4.45 -11.23
N VAL A 165 -9.20 -4.50 -10.80
CA VAL A 165 -10.01 -3.35 -10.38
C VAL A 165 -10.59 -3.65 -9.00
N ARG A 166 -10.92 -2.59 -8.25
CA ARG A 166 -11.54 -2.75 -6.93
C ARG A 166 -13.05 -2.58 -7.02
N GLY A 167 -13.76 -3.17 -6.08
CA GLY A 167 -15.23 -3.14 -6.04
C GLY A 167 -15.85 -1.76 -5.73
N LEU A 168 -15.04 -0.76 -5.40
CA LEU A 168 -15.47 0.58 -4.99
C LEU A 168 -14.91 1.64 -5.94
N ASP A 169 -15.71 2.61 -6.32
CA ASP A 169 -15.40 3.57 -7.37
C ASP A 169 -14.51 4.73 -6.93
N TYR A 170 -14.26 4.87 -5.63
CA TYR A 170 -13.46 5.94 -5.07
C TYR A 170 -11.94 5.78 -5.29
N TYR A 171 -11.47 4.58 -5.65
CA TYR A 171 -10.05 4.34 -5.89
C TYR A 171 -9.50 5.17 -7.05
N SER A 172 -8.22 5.53 -6.95
CA SER A 172 -7.44 6.26 -7.96
C SER A 172 -6.02 5.71 -8.01
N ARG A 173 -5.36 5.86 -9.17
CA ARG A 173 -3.96 5.44 -9.35
C ARG A 173 -3.73 3.98 -8.94
N THR A 174 -2.87 3.73 -7.96
CA THR A 174 -2.46 2.39 -7.51
C THR A 174 -3.62 1.62 -6.88
N VAL A 175 -3.81 0.39 -7.32
CA VAL A 175 -4.63 -0.63 -6.67
C VAL A 175 -3.83 -1.92 -6.53
N PHE A 176 -4.07 -2.68 -5.47
CA PHE A 176 -3.39 -3.94 -5.23
C PHE A 176 -4.30 -4.99 -4.59
N GLU A 177 -3.94 -6.25 -4.77
CA GLU A 177 -4.54 -7.40 -4.11
C GLU A 177 -3.46 -8.39 -3.69
N ILE A 178 -3.60 -8.96 -2.49
CA ILE A 178 -2.71 -10.00 -1.96
C ILE A 178 -3.53 -11.26 -1.75
N SER A 179 -3.12 -12.35 -2.36
CA SER A 179 -3.76 -13.65 -2.25
C SER A 179 -2.78 -14.71 -1.76
N GLU A 180 -3.31 -15.76 -1.12
CA GLU A 180 -2.55 -16.95 -0.81
C GLU A 180 -2.54 -17.88 -2.02
N VAL A 181 -1.35 -18.37 -2.39
CA VAL A 181 -1.18 -19.40 -3.41
C VAL A 181 -1.30 -20.76 -2.74
N ASP A 182 -2.37 -21.46 -3.05
CA ASP A 182 -2.59 -22.84 -2.61
C ASP A 182 -2.25 -23.80 -3.74
N GLU A 183 -1.06 -24.40 -3.68
CA GLU A 183 -0.57 -25.35 -4.67
C GLU A 183 -1.36 -26.67 -4.69
N SER A 184 -2.09 -26.97 -3.61
CA SER A 184 -2.90 -28.18 -3.48
C SER A 184 -4.29 -28.03 -4.10
N ALA A 185 -4.75 -26.80 -4.33
CA ALA A 185 -6.08 -26.49 -4.87
C ALA A 185 -6.03 -26.34 -6.40
N ALA A 186 -5.76 -27.43 -7.10
CA ALA A 186 -5.74 -27.47 -8.57
C ALA A 186 -7.04 -26.90 -9.14
N GLY A 187 -6.95 -25.75 -9.83
CA GLY A 187 -8.07 -25.10 -10.51
C GLY A 187 -8.96 -24.17 -9.68
N ALA A 188 -8.76 -24.03 -8.38
CA ALA A 188 -9.47 -23.04 -7.56
C ALA A 188 -8.81 -21.65 -7.68
N ALA A 189 -9.63 -20.61 -7.87
CA ALA A 189 -9.12 -19.25 -7.86
C ALA A 189 -8.50 -18.91 -6.49
N PRO A 190 -7.30 -18.27 -6.45
CA PRO A 190 -6.66 -17.86 -5.23
C PRO A 190 -7.58 -17.04 -4.33
N LEU A 191 -7.57 -17.30 -3.03
CA LEU A 191 -8.36 -16.54 -2.09
C LEU A 191 -7.64 -15.24 -1.73
N ALA A 192 -8.22 -14.10 -2.10
CA ALA A 192 -7.68 -12.80 -1.71
C ALA A 192 -7.72 -12.65 -0.18
N LEU A 193 -6.57 -12.46 0.44
CA LEU A 193 -6.43 -12.21 1.88
C LEU A 193 -6.58 -10.75 2.23
N GLY A 194 -6.22 -9.86 1.30
CA GLY A 194 -6.32 -8.44 1.47
C GLY A 194 -6.14 -7.68 0.17
N GLY A 195 -6.23 -6.39 0.25
CA GLY A 195 -6.00 -5.51 -0.88
C GLY A 195 -6.45 -4.09 -0.58
N GLY A 196 -6.09 -3.18 -1.46
CA GLY A 196 -6.35 -1.77 -1.24
C GLY A 196 -5.98 -0.93 -2.44
N GLY A 197 -5.60 0.30 -2.17
CA GLY A 197 -5.15 1.25 -3.16
C GLY A 197 -5.32 2.69 -2.71
N ARG A 198 -4.99 3.60 -3.63
CA ARG A 198 -5.07 5.05 -3.42
C ARG A 198 -6.49 5.57 -3.69
N TYR A 199 -6.92 6.59 -2.92
CA TYR A 199 -8.27 7.15 -3.02
C TYR A 199 -8.28 8.66 -2.76
N ASP A 200 -7.52 9.42 -3.55
CA ASP A 200 -7.26 10.86 -3.38
C ASP A 200 -8.52 11.74 -3.45
N TYR A 201 -9.63 11.21 -3.94
CA TYR A 201 -10.86 11.98 -4.18
C TYR A 201 -12.00 11.66 -3.22
N LEU A 202 -11.84 10.69 -2.32
CA LEU A 202 -12.91 10.27 -1.40
C LEU A 202 -13.34 11.40 -0.47
N ALA A 203 -12.39 12.14 0.12
CA ALA A 203 -12.71 13.25 1.02
C ALA A 203 -13.59 14.30 0.31
N ARG A 204 -13.32 14.61 -0.98
CA ARG A 204 -14.14 15.52 -1.76
C ARG A 204 -15.53 14.96 -2.04
N ALA A 205 -15.66 13.68 -2.32
CA ALA A 205 -16.96 13.02 -2.48
C ALA A 205 -17.79 13.04 -1.18
N LEU A 206 -17.12 13.10 -0.02
CA LEU A 206 -17.75 13.26 1.29
C LEU A 206 -17.98 14.71 1.71
N GLY A 207 -17.82 15.70 0.78
CA GLY A 207 -18.15 17.10 1.02
C GLY A 207 -16.99 17.97 1.50
N VAL A 208 -15.76 17.44 1.63
CA VAL A 208 -14.59 18.24 1.99
C VAL A 208 -14.16 19.08 0.78
N LYS A 209 -14.08 20.42 0.93
CA LYS A 209 -13.73 21.35 -0.17
C LYS A 209 -12.36 21.05 -0.78
N LYS A 210 -11.37 20.72 0.04
CA LYS A 210 -10.00 20.43 -0.38
C LYS A 210 -9.81 18.90 -0.51
N GLY A 211 -9.26 18.44 -1.63
CA GLY A 211 -8.87 17.05 -1.77
C GLY A 211 -7.83 16.64 -0.72
N VAL A 212 -7.96 15.44 -0.18
CA VAL A 212 -7.02 14.87 0.79
C VAL A 212 -6.48 13.58 0.20
N PRO A 213 -5.22 13.57 -0.27
CA PRO A 213 -4.61 12.34 -0.80
C PRO A 213 -4.55 11.27 0.28
N ALA A 214 -4.92 10.06 -0.08
CA ALA A 214 -4.91 8.94 0.84
C ALA A 214 -4.69 7.61 0.12
N VAL A 215 -4.10 6.66 0.84
CA VAL A 215 -3.91 5.28 0.41
C VAL A 215 -4.13 4.36 1.60
N GLY A 216 -4.82 3.24 1.39
CA GLY A 216 -5.07 2.27 2.43
C GLY A 216 -5.10 0.84 1.94
N GLY A 217 -5.09 -0.07 2.90
CA GLY A 217 -5.18 -1.51 2.66
C GLY A 217 -5.94 -2.22 3.75
N ALA A 218 -6.75 -3.19 3.36
CA ALA A 218 -7.58 -3.98 4.25
C ALA A 218 -7.19 -5.46 4.18
N LEU A 219 -7.03 -6.09 5.33
CA LEU A 219 -6.79 -7.52 5.50
C LEU A 219 -8.04 -8.19 6.08
N GLY A 220 -8.52 -9.25 5.41
CA GLY A 220 -9.69 -10.00 5.86
C GLY A 220 -9.34 -10.98 6.98
N LEU A 221 -9.62 -10.62 8.23
CA LEU A 221 -9.24 -11.42 9.41
C LEU A 221 -9.87 -12.82 9.38
N ASP A 222 -11.13 -12.94 8.98
CA ASP A 222 -11.80 -14.24 8.90
C ASP A 222 -11.11 -15.19 7.92
N ARG A 223 -10.56 -14.66 6.80
CA ARG A 223 -9.81 -15.45 5.82
C ARG A 223 -8.45 -15.87 6.33
N ILE A 224 -7.74 -14.95 7.02
CA ILE A 224 -6.44 -15.23 7.63
C ILE A 224 -6.56 -16.31 8.70
N LEU A 225 -7.57 -16.21 9.58
CA LEU A 225 -7.81 -17.18 10.66
C LEU A 225 -8.24 -18.56 10.16
N GLN A 226 -8.83 -18.63 8.97
CA GLN A 226 -9.24 -19.90 8.34
C GLN A 226 -8.12 -20.55 7.52
N SER A 227 -7.01 -19.86 7.28
CA SER A 227 -5.86 -20.48 6.60
C SER A 227 -5.25 -21.56 7.50
N PRO A 228 -5.01 -22.78 6.97
CA PRO A 228 -4.34 -23.84 7.72
C PRO A 228 -2.89 -23.49 8.10
N LYS A 229 -2.31 -22.47 7.45
CA LYS A 229 -0.97 -21.95 7.73
C LYS A 229 -0.94 -20.88 8.81
N PHE A 230 -2.11 -20.45 9.32
CA PHE A 230 -2.18 -19.40 10.34
C PHE A 230 -1.46 -19.83 11.62
N ASN A 231 -0.48 -19.04 12.04
CA ASN A 231 0.21 -19.19 13.31
C ASN A 231 -0.33 -18.21 14.35
N ARG A 232 -0.66 -18.71 15.53
CA ARG A 232 -1.12 -17.86 16.63
C ARG A 232 -0.02 -16.89 17.04
N LEU A 233 -0.29 -15.60 16.92
CA LEU A 233 0.63 -14.53 17.31
C LEU A 233 0.65 -14.36 18.84
N THR A 234 1.85 -14.19 19.40
CA THR A 234 2.00 -13.76 20.80
C THR A 234 2.00 -12.23 20.85
N PRO A 235 1.11 -11.59 21.64
CA PRO A 235 1.10 -10.13 21.79
C PRO A 235 2.48 -9.62 22.25
N ARG A 236 2.96 -8.56 21.63
CA ARG A 236 4.23 -7.91 21.98
C ARG A 236 3.97 -6.51 22.48
N LEU A 237 4.66 -6.11 23.54
CA LEU A 237 4.65 -4.73 24.00
C LEU A 237 5.38 -3.84 22.98
N LEU A 238 4.68 -2.86 22.43
CA LEU A 238 5.27 -1.88 21.52
C LEU A 238 6.12 -0.89 22.34
N LYS A 239 7.41 -0.81 22.04
CA LYS A 239 8.29 0.23 22.58
C LYS A 239 8.06 1.52 21.80
N LYS A 240 8.09 2.66 22.47
CA LYS A 240 8.09 3.97 21.80
C LYS A 240 9.34 4.11 20.94
N PRO A 241 9.26 4.72 19.74
CA PRO A 241 10.43 4.97 18.93
C PRO A 241 11.36 5.96 19.63
N ARG A 242 12.64 5.62 19.69
CA ARG A 242 13.70 6.48 20.23
C ARG A 242 14.54 7.11 19.13
N VAL A 243 14.33 6.70 17.90
CA VAL A 243 15.05 7.16 16.72
C VAL A 243 14.06 7.67 15.68
N PHE A 244 14.34 8.85 15.13
CA PHE A 244 13.64 9.39 13.95
C PHE A 244 14.52 9.25 12.72
N PHE A 245 14.03 8.57 11.69
CA PHE A 245 14.80 8.32 10.48
C PHE A 245 14.52 9.40 9.42
N ILE A 246 15.56 10.16 9.08
CA ILE A 246 15.57 11.26 8.12
C ILE A 246 16.14 10.77 6.78
N GLN A 247 15.43 11.03 5.69
CA GLN A 247 15.79 10.63 4.33
C GLN A 247 15.81 11.86 3.42
N LEU A 248 16.94 12.14 2.76
CA LEU A 248 17.15 13.42 2.08
C LEU A 248 16.98 13.40 0.55
N SER A 249 16.88 12.23 -0.07
CA SER A 249 16.71 12.07 -1.51
C SER A 249 15.80 10.88 -1.84
N LEU A 250 15.38 10.74 -3.10
CA LEU A 250 14.63 9.55 -3.54
C LEU A 250 15.47 8.28 -3.33
N GLU A 251 16.74 8.31 -3.68
CA GLU A 251 17.69 7.20 -3.49
C GLU A 251 17.84 6.84 -2.00
N ALA A 252 18.00 7.85 -1.13
CA ALA A 252 18.01 7.64 0.32
C ALA A 252 16.68 7.04 0.83
N LYS A 253 15.52 7.44 0.27
CA LYS A 253 14.24 6.84 0.61
C LYS A 253 14.14 5.37 0.20
N MET A 254 14.62 5.01 -0.99
CA MET A 254 14.65 3.62 -1.44
C MET A 254 15.53 2.76 -0.53
N ASN A 255 16.74 3.24 -0.21
CA ASN A 255 17.64 2.54 0.70
C ASN A 255 17.14 2.51 2.16
N SER A 256 16.43 3.55 2.60
CA SER A 256 15.86 3.60 3.95
C SER A 256 14.88 2.47 4.24
N LEU A 257 14.18 1.99 3.21
CA LEU A 257 13.24 0.88 3.37
C LEU A 257 13.94 -0.44 3.74
N LYS A 258 15.15 -0.67 3.20
CA LYS A 258 16.01 -1.80 3.61
C LYS A 258 16.49 -1.63 5.05
N VAL A 259 16.96 -0.43 5.39
CA VAL A 259 17.43 -0.11 6.76
C VAL A 259 16.31 -0.27 7.79
N ILE A 260 15.10 0.21 7.48
CA ILE A 260 13.92 0.02 8.33
C ILE A 260 13.63 -1.47 8.54
N GLU A 261 13.81 -2.31 7.51
CA GLU A 261 13.62 -3.76 7.66
C GLU A 261 14.66 -4.38 8.61
N ILE A 262 15.93 -4.01 8.49
CA ILE A 262 16.99 -4.44 9.43
C ILE A 262 16.62 -4.08 10.87
N LEU A 263 16.18 -2.84 11.10
CA LEU A 263 15.78 -2.38 12.43
C LEU A 263 14.52 -3.07 12.95
N ARG A 264 13.55 -3.35 12.06
CA ARG A 264 12.35 -4.12 12.40
C ARG A 264 12.71 -5.54 12.86
N GLN A 265 13.58 -6.23 12.12
CA GLN A 265 14.08 -7.57 12.51
C GLN A 265 14.84 -7.54 13.85
N ALA A 266 15.61 -6.46 14.10
CA ALA A 266 16.26 -6.22 15.37
C ALA A 266 15.30 -5.76 16.50
N ARG A 267 13.99 -5.64 16.22
CA ARG A 267 12.93 -5.18 17.13
C ARG A 267 13.14 -3.75 17.65
N MET A 268 13.65 -2.88 16.81
CA MET A 268 13.93 -1.48 17.10
C MET A 268 12.91 -0.60 16.36
N PRO A 269 11.92 -0.02 17.06
CA PRO A 269 10.96 0.87 16.43
C PRO A 269 11.60 2.20 16.06
N VAL A 270 11.34 2.66 14.83
CA VAL A 270 11.77 3.95 14.32
C VAL A 270 10.57 4.76 13.84
N ALA A 271 10.62 6.08 14.02
CA ALA A 271 9.69 7.01 13.39
C ALA A 271 10.34 7.61 12.13
N HIS A 272 9.56 7.96 11.14
CA HIS A 272 10.05 8.65 9.93
C HIS A 272 8.92 9.47 9.28
N SER A 273 9.26 10.33 8.33
CA SER A 273 8.30 11.10 7.56
C SER A 273 8.22 10.61 6.11
N LEU A 274 7.01 10.39 5.60
CA LEU A 274 6.77 10.06 4.19
C LEU A 274 6.52 11.30 3.32
N SER A 275 6.26 12.46 3.92
CA SER A 275 5.81 13.66 3.21
C SER A 275 6.86 14.77 3.12
N LYS A 276 7.87 14.76 3.99
CA LYS A 276 8.90 15.81 4.06
C LYS A 276 10.21 15.31 3.45
N ASP A 277 10.84 16.17 2.66
CA ASP A 277 12.08 15.86 1.93
C ASP A 277 13.29 16.63 2.48
N SER A 278 13.09 17.82 3.12
CA SER A 278 14.19 18.62 3.65
C SER A 278 14.62 18.19 5.07
N LEU A 279 15.92 18.31 5.34
CA LEU A 279 16.51 18.00 6.64
C LEU A 279 15.83 18.79 7.79
N SER A 280 15.67 20.09 7.60
CA SER A 280 15.08 20.98 8.62
C SER A 280 13.64 20.62 8.97
N ALA A 281 12.83 20.30 7.95
CA ALA A 281 11.43 19.91 8.17
C ALA A 281 11.32 18.56 8.88
N GLN A 282 12.19 17.60 8.59
CA GLN A 282 12.18 16.29 9.25
C GLN A 282 12.73 16.38 10.67
N LEU A 283 13.76 17.19 10.94
CA LEU A 283 14.25 17.47 12.30
C LEU A 283 13.18 18.13 13.16
N ALA A 284 12.44 19.10 12.63
CA ALA A 284 11.34 19.75 13.36
C ALA A 284 10.24 18.75 13.77
N ILE A 285 9.98 17.73 12.95
CA ILE A 285 9.04 16.64 13.31
C ILE A 285 9.62 15.81 14.46
N ALA A 286 10.91 15.43 14.38
CA ALA A 286 11.58 14.67 15.45
C ALA A 286 11.54 15.41 16.79
N GLU A 287 11.78 16.72 16.77
CA GLU A 287 11.68 17.59 17.94
C GLU A 287 10.25 17.65 18.49
N LYS A 288 9.24 17.87 17.63
CA LYS A 288 7.83 17.87 18.04
C LYS A 288 7.41 16.55 18.66
N MET A 289 7.92 15.43 18.17
CA MET A 289 7.69 14.08 18.70
C MET A 289 8.53 13.77 19.95
N LYS A 290 9.42 14.68 20.37
CA LYS A 290 10.34 14.50 21.50
C LYS A 290 11.17 13.22 21.38
N ILE A 291 11.63 12.89 20.17
CA ILE A 291 12.47 11.73 19.92
C ILE A 291 13.93 12.12 20.17
N PRO A 292 14.68 11.36 21.02
CA PRO A 292 16.01 11.79 21.47
C PRO A 292 17.11 11.66 20.39
N TYR A 293 16.93 10.80 19.39
CA TYR A 293 17.95 10.58 18.36
C TYR A 293 17.36 10.73 16.95
N ALA A 294 18.15 11.29 16.04
CA ALA A 294 17.85 11.30 14.61
C ALA A 294 18.90 10.47 13.86
N MET A 295 18.45 9.65 12.95
CA MET A 295 19.29 8.89 12.02
C MET A 295 19.12 9.51 10.63
N ILE A 296 20.21 9.96 10.00
CA ILE A 296 20.18 10.71 8.75
C ILE A 296 20.85 9.89 7.65
N LEU A 297 20.13 9.72 6.56
CA LEU A 297 20.59 9.06 5.35
C LEU A 297 20.47 10.04 4.18
N GLY A 298 21.59 10.46 3.64
CA GLY A 298 21.70 11.26 2.43
C GLY A 298 22.37 10.46 1.31
N GLN A 299 22.64 11.10 0.19
CA GLN A 299 23.27 10.45 -0.97
C GLN A 299 24.67 9.91 -0.65
N LYS A 300 25.46 10.67 0.11
CA LYS A 300 26.80 10.25 0.54
C LYS A 300 26.75 9.00 1.40
N GLU A 301 25.88 9.00 2.39
CA GLU A 301 25.73 7.87 3.32
C GLU A 301 25.26 6.61 2.60
N VAL A 302 24.42 6.74 1.57
CA VAL A 302 24.02 5.61 0.70
C VAL A 302 25.23 5.00 -0.02
N ILE A 303 26.10 5.85 -0.59
CA ILE A 303 27.31 5.39 -1.31
C ILE A 303 28.31 4.74 -0.35
N ASP A 304 28.50 5.34 0.82
CA ASP A 304 29.50 4.89 1.81
C ASP A 304 28.98 3.71 2.66
N GLY A 305 27.73 3.28 2.52
CA GLY A 305 27.12 2.24 3.35
C GLY A 305 27.01 2.61 4.83
N THR A 306 26.83 3.90 5.12
CA THR A 306 26.81 4.46 6.48
C THR A 306 25.52 5.21 6.78
N VAL A 307 25.36 5.65 8.00
CA VAL A 307 24.28 6.55 8.45
C VAL A 307 24.82 7.47 9.53
N ILE A 308 24.36 8.71 9.58
CA ILE A 308 24.70 9.64 10.65
C ILE A 308 23.67 9.46 11.77
N VAL A 309 24.13 9.14 12.97
CA VAL A 309 23.30 9.11 14.19
C VAL A 309 23.57 10.40 14.98
N ARG A 310 22.52 11.20 15.18
CA ARG A 310 22.57 12.50 15.84
C ARG A 310 21.80 12.44 17.16
N ASP A 311 22.42 12.82 18.25
CA ASP A 311 21.73 13.14 19.49
C ASP A 311 21.01 14.49 19.37
N MET A 312 19.72 14.53 19.62
CA MET A 312 18.91 15.73 19.44
C MET A 312 19.12 16.77 20.54
N ASN A 313 19.60 16.37 21.72
CA ASN A 313 19.88 17.25 22.84
C ASN A 313 21.27 17.88 22.72
N SER A 314 22.30 17.05 22.64
CA SER A 314 23.72 17.53 22.58
C SER A 314 24.11 18.01 21.18
N ARG A 315 23.33 17.63 20.13
CA ARG A 315 23.60 17.84 18.71
C ARG A 315 24.87 17.15 18.20
N SER A 316 25.49 16.29 19.01
CA SER A 316 26.63 15.48 18.57
C SER A 316 26.21 14.49 17.49
N GLN A 317 27.14 14.11 16.60
CA GLN A 317 26.87 13.23 15.47
C GLN A 317 27.98 12.18 15.37
N ASN A 318 27.56 10.94 15.13
CA ASN A 318 28.44 9.81 14.87
C ASN A 318 28.11 9.19 13.51
N ILE A 319 29.11 8.81 12.74
CA ILE A 319 28.92 8.04 11.51
C ILE A 319 29.00 6.57 11.88
N VAL A 320 27.98 5.79 11.51
CA VAL A 320 27.85 4.38 11.86
C VAL A 320 27.66 3.58 10.57
N LYS A 321 28.38 2.45 10.41
CA LYS A 321 28.15 1.52 9.30
C LYS A 321 26.79 0.83 9.45
N LEU A 322 26.15 0.54 8.34
CA LEU A 322 24.82 -0.10 8.35
C LEU A 322 24.85 -1.47 9.03
N ASP A 323 25.94 -2.23 8.90
CA ASP A 323 26.10 -3.53 9.53
C ASP A 323 26.17 -3.45 11.07
N ASP A 324 26.71 -2.35 11.61
CA ASP A 324 26.86 -2.14 13.06
C ASP A 324 25.67 -1.38 13.66
N LEU A 325 24.76 -0.88 12.82
CA LEU A 325 23.71 0.03 13.21
C LEU A 325 22.81 -0.48 14.34
N ALA A 326 22.36 -1.73 14.23
CA ALA A 326 21.45 -2.33 15.23
C ALA A 326 22.14 -2.48 16.60
N GLY A 327 23.45 -2.79 16.62
CA GLY A 327 24.26 -2.84 17.82
C GLY A 327 24.41 -1.45 18.44
N HIS A 328 24.87 -0.48 17.67
CA HIS A 328 25.06 0.91 18.10
C HIS A 328 23.78 1.52 18.69
N LEU A 329 22.64 1.36 18.03
CA LEU A 329 21.38 1.92 18.52
C LEU A 329 20.85 1.24 19.80
N LYS A 330 21.26 0.00 20.11
CA LYS A 330 20.93 -0.66 21.41
C LYS A 330 21.70 -0.06 22.57
N GLU A 331 22.89 0.46 22.32
CA GLU A 331 23.78 1.07 23.33
C GLU A 331 23.37 2.51 23.67
N LEU A 332 22.57 3.17 22.85
CA LEU A 332 22.06 4.50 23.13
C LEU A 332 21.15 4.51 24.38
N LYS A 333 21.47 5.37 25.33
CA LYS A 333 20.76 5.50 26.63
C LYS A 333 19.46 6.31 26.53
#